data_2be05085470cb3819a8955c565fbf7ed
#
_entry.id   2be05085470cb3819a8955c565fbf7ed
#
_cell.length_a   1.000
_cell.length_b   1.000
_cell.length_c   1.000
_cell.angle_alpha   90.00
_cell.angle_beta   90.00
_cell.angle_gamma   90.00
#
_symmetry.space_group_name_H-M   'P 1'
#
loop_
_entity.id
_entity.type
_entity.pdbx_description
1 polymer ?
#
loop_
_entity_poly.entity_id
_entity_poly.type
_entity_poly.pdbx_seq_one_letter_code
_entity_poly.pdbx_strand_id
1 'polypeptide(L)'
;MSVPNTTINLFEFMYHQYSTGFLTSLNSDVGAALSAALPPLSAALVIWVIILGYLMMTGSLDIRYGISKVSTMAIVVGIIASTSLYDSYVQTLFMKSLPSFIASTFSSGKTSNIPQSLDQTFNNFWVAGEIIYNKAKCMTCVLEPYVLGIEIELVLVVFFIALALVFAVYLIATTLTGLLVAIGPFLLIGYLFEATKGIPERWLGKLIGLAILLLLITALLSLFTGGMTDFLSSKVSATFTAAPVQTEIIILGEIAAYTAITAFITIMLPGIAAYIGGGVDFNISGIVNPANWFK
;
A
#
# COMPACT_ATOMS: atom_id res chain seq x y z
N MET A 1 -33.66 -20.35 12.16
CA MET A 1 -33.58 -18.97 11.61
C MET A 1 -32.36 -18.94 10.70
N SER A 2 -32.57 -18.79 9.39
CA SER A 2 -31.47 -18.60 8.46
C SER A 2 -30.84 -17.25 8.76
N VAL A 3 -29.60 -17.27 9.19
CA VAL A 3 -28.78 -16.05 9.35
C VAL A 3 -28.74 -15.35 8.01
N PRO A 4 -29.07 -14.06 7.92
CA PRO A 4 -28.91 -13.32 6.68
C PRO A 4 -27.43 -13.38 6.31
N ASN A 5 -27.13 -13.85 5.10
CA ASN A 5 -25.77 -13.96 4.53
C ASN A 5 -25.28 -12.53 4.19
N THR A 6 -25.18 -11.69 5.22
CA THR A 6 -24.63 -10.33 5.11
C THR A 6 -23.10 -10.46 5.09
N THR A 7 -22.55 -10.65 3.90
CA THR A 7 -21.12 -10.48 3.69
C THR A 7 -20.75 -9.03 3.98
N ILE A 8 -19.88 -8.83 4.95
CA ILE A 8 -19.34 -7.50 5.27
C ILE A 8 -18.25 -7.21 4.23
N ASN A 9 -18.46 -6.17 3.41
CA ASN A 9 -17.52 -5.73 2.37
C ASN A 9 -16.99 -4.34 2.73
N LEU A 10 -16.50 -4.18 3.96
CA LEU A 10 -16.12 -2.87 4.50
C LEU A 10 -14.84 -2.32 3.84
N PHE A 11 -13.80 -3.15 3.75
CA PHE A 11 -12.51 -2.74 3.19
C PHE A 11 -12.61 -2.50 1.68
N GLU A 12 -13.35 -3.33 0.96
CA GLU A 12 -13.62 -3.14 -0.47
C GLU A 12 -14.44 -1.87 -0.71
N PHE A 13 -15.48 -1.62 0.09
CA PHE A 13 -16.28 -0.39 0.02
C PHE A 13 -15.43 0.86 0.28
N MET A 14 -14.62 0.87 1.34
CA MET A 14 -13.74 1.99 1.66
C MET A 14 -12.70 2.23 0.55
N TYR A 15 -12.11 1.17 0.04
CA TYR A 15 -11.16 1.27 -1.08
C TYR A 15 -11.83 1.78 -2.35
N HIS A 16 -13.04 1.33 -2.66
CA HIS A 16 -13.78 1.78 -3.84
C HIS A 16 -14.15 3.26 -3.74
N GLN A 17 -14.64 3.72 -2.59
CA GLN A 17 -14.91 5.15 -2.36
C GLN A 17 -13.65 5.99 -2.50
N TYR A 18 -12.56 5.50 -1.95
CA TYR A 18 -11.27 6.16 -2.04
C TYR A 18 -10.72 6.14 -3.48
N SER A 19 -10.75 5.00 -4.17
CA SER A 19 -10.22 4.85 -5.52
C SER A 19 -11.01 5.62 -6.57
N THR A 20 -12.35 5.63 -6.49
CA THR A 20 -13.20 6.40 -7.41
C THR A 20 -13.11 7.91 -7.19
N GLY A 21 -13.00 8.37 -5.95
CA GLY A 21 -12.86 9.79 -5.64
C GLY A 21 -11.44 10.30 -5.92
N PHE A 22 -10.47 9.70 -5.27
CA PHE A 22 -9.09 10.19 -5.26
C PHE A 22 -8.28 9.78 -6.48
N LEU A 23 -8.25 8.49 -6.85
CA LEU A 23 -7.43 8.03 -7.97
C LEU A 23 -7.94 8.51 -9.33
N THR A 24 -9.26 8.69 -9.48
CA THR A 24 -9.85 9.23 -10.72
C THR A 24 -9.51 10.71 -10.86
N SER A 25 -9.61 11.49 -9.78
CA SER A 25 -9.18 12.90 -9.77
C SER A 25 -7.69 13.01 -10.07
N LEU A 26 -6.87 12.15 -9.47
CA LEU A 26 -5.44 12.15 -9.66
C LEU A 26 -5.02 11.89 -11.12
N ASN A 27 -5.74 11.02 -11.83
CA ASN A 27 -5.48 10.76 -13.25
C ASN A 27 -5.73 12.02 -14.11
N SER A 28 -6.75 12.82 -13.80
CA SER A 28 -6.98 14.10 -14.45
C SER A 28 -5.91 15.13 -14.08
N ASP A 29 -5.46 15.10 -12.82
CA ASP A 29 -4.48 16.04 -12.29
C ASP A 29 -3.07 15.82 -12.85
N VAL A 30 -2.70 14.57 -13.19
CA VAL A 30 -1.43 14.27 -13.88
C VAL A 30 -1.37 14.95 -15.23
N GLY A 31 -2.45 14.91 -16.03
CA GLY A 31 -2.53 15.63 -17.31
C GLY A 31 -2.42 17.14 -17.13
N ALA A 32 -3.08 17.71 -16.13
CA ALA A 32 -2.99 19.12 -15.77
C ALA A 32 -1.57 19.49 -15.28
N ALA A 33 -0.94 18.64 -14.47
CA ALA A 33 0.42 18.84 -13.98
C ALA A 33 1.45 18.83 -15.13
N LEU A 34 1.32 17.90 -16.08
CA LEU A 34 2.16 17.88 -17.29
C LEU A 34 2.01 19.18 -18.09
N SER A 35 0.78 19.63 -18.33
CA SER A 35 0.50 20.87 -19.04
C SER A 35 1.08 22.09 -18.32
N ALA A 36 0.96 22.13 -17.00
CA ALA A 36 1.51 23.20 -16.16
C ALA A 36 3.04 23.16 -16.06
N ALA A 37 3.67 21.99 -16.23
CA ALA A 37 5.13 21.83 -16.21
C ALA A 37 5.81 22.27 -17.53
N LEU A 38 5.08 22.32 -18.66
CA LEU A 38 5.64 22.68 -19.97
C LEU A 38 6.23 24.10 -20.03
N PRO A 39 5.57 25.17 -19.54
CA PRO A 39 6.15 26.53 -19.57
C PRO A 39 7.45 26.65 -18.77
N PRO A 40 7.55 26.21 -17.50
CA PRO A 40 8.80 26.27 -16.76
C PRO A 40 9.88 25.35 -17.35
N LEU A 41 9.49 24.19 -17.94
CA LEU A 41 10.42 23.32 -18.65
C LEU A 41 11.04 24.02 -19.86
N SER A 42 10.22 24.70 -20.68
CA SER A 42 10.71 25.42 -21.88
C SER A 42 11.67 26.57 -21.51
N ALA A 43 11.33 27.34 -20.48
CA ALA A 43 12.20 28.38 -19.95
C ALA A 43 13.52 27.81 -19.42
N ALA A 44 13.48 26.75 -18.64
CA ALA A 44 14.66 26.09 -18.12
C ALA A 44 15.54 25.50 -19.24
N LEU A 45 14.94 24.95 -20.30
CA LEU A 45 15.67 24.47 -21.48
C LEU A 45 16.42 25.55 -22.19
N VAL A 46 15.79 26.72 -22.42
CA VAL A 46 16.45 27.87 -23.07
C VAL A 46 17.67 28.28 -22.25
N ILE A 47 17.52 28.45 -20.95
CA ILE A 47 18.63 28.82 -20.05
C ILE A 47 19.74 27.76 -20.12
N TRP A 48 19.36 26.48 -20.06
CA TRP A 48 20.29 25.36 -20.10
C TRP A 48 21.09 25.34 -21.43
N VAL A 49 20.42 25.52 -22.58
CA VAL A 49 21.07 25.54 -23.89
C VAL A 49 22.08 26.70 -23.98
N ILE A 50 21.71 27.89 -23.45
CA ILE A 50 22.62 29.06 -23.41
C ILE A 50 23.86 28.74 -22.55
N ILE A 51 23.68 28.19 -21.36
CA ILE A 51 24.80 27.84 -20.47
C ILE A 51 25.70 26.79 -21.13
N LEU A 52 25.09 25.71 -21.68
CA LEU A 52 25.87 24.65 -22.34
C LEU A 52 26.64 25.19 -23.54
N GLY A 53 26.00 26.00 -24.40
CA GLY A 53 26.65 26.64 -25.54
C GLY A 53 27.83 27.52 -25.12
N TYR A 54 27.66 28.35 -24.10
CA TYR A 54 28.72 29.16 -23.53
C TYR A 54 29.90 28.33 -23.02
N LEU A 55 29.65 27.30 -22.26
CA LEU A 55 30.69 26.39 -21.69
C LEU A 55 31.44 25.63 -22.81
N MET A 56 30.74 25.26 -23.88
CA MET A 56 31.38 24.63 -25.05
C MET A 56 32.27 25.65 -25.83
N MET A 57 31.80 26.88 -26.00
CA MET A 57 32.58 27.93 -26.68
C MET A 57 33.83 28.33 -25.91
N THR A 58 33.79 28.31 -24.58
CA THR A 58 34.94 28.63 -23.73
C THR A 58 35.91 27.46 -23.58
N GLY A 59 35.63 26.30 -24.19
CA GLY A 59 36.45 25.10 -24.05
C GLY A 59 36.42 24.43 -22.64
N SER A 60 35.52 24.88 -21.78
CA SER A 60 35.37 24.37 -20.41
C SER A 60 34.69 23.02 -20.37
N LEU A 61 34.07 22.55 -21.44
CA LEU A 61 33.40 21.28 -21.58
C LEU A 61 33.86 20.50 -22.80
N ASP A 62 34.18 19.20 -22.57
CA ASP A 62 34.45 18.28 -23.68
C ASP A 62 33.17 18.03 -24.51
N ILE A 63 33.32 17.97 -25.81
CA ILE A 63 32.24 17.73 -26.79
C ILE A 63 31.51 16.41 -26.46
N ARG A 64 32.23 15.36 -26.06
CA ARG A 64 31.64 14.07 -25.66
C ARG A 64 30.69 14.20 -24.47
N TYR A 65 31.10 14.98 -23.48
CA TYR A 65 30.26 15.27 -22.31
C TYR A 65 29.01 16.06 -22.70
N GLY A 66 29.16 17.06 -23.58
CA GLY A 66 28.06 17.84 -24.11
C GLY A 66 27.00 16.98 -24.82
N ILE A 67 27.44 16.06 -25.70
CA ILE A 67 26.55 15.14 -26.41
C ILE A 67 25.80 14.21 -25.42
N SER A 68 26.48 13.66 -24.43
CA SER A 68 25.85 12.82 -23.41
C SER A 68 24.77 13.60 -22.63
N LYS A 69 25.03 14.83 -22.26
CA LYS A 69 24.06 15.69 -21.57
C LYS A 69 22.86 16.04 -22.44
N VAL A 70 23.06 16.37 -23.71
CA VAL A 70 21.97 16.63 -24.66
C VAL A 70 21.10 15.39 -24.85
N SER A 71 21.69 14.20 -24.94
CA SER A 71 20.95 12.94 -25.06
C SER A 71 20.10 12.66 -23.83
N THR A 72 20.64 12.81 -22.63
CA THR A 72 19.88 12.66 -21.37
C THR A 72 18.72 13.64 -21.32
N MET A 73 18.97 14.90 -21.72
CA MET A 73 17.97 15.94 -21.81
C MET A 73 16.84 15.61 -22.76
N ALA A 74 17.18 15.16 -23.97
CA ALA A 74 16.19 14.79 -24.97
C ALA A 74 15.22 13.71 -24.43
N ILE A 75 15.74 12.74 -23.66
CA ILE A 75 14.92 11.70 -23.02
C ILE A 75 14.00 12.31 -21.96
N VAL A 76 14.53 13.13 -21.04
CA VAL A 76 13.74 13.75 -19.97
C VAL A 76 12.65 14.65 -20.53
N VAL A 77 13.02 15.51 -21.48
CA VAL A 77 12.07 16.42 -22.16
C VAL A 77 11.03 15.63 -22.95
N GLY A 78 11.44 14.56 -23.65
CA GLY A 78 10.53 13.70 -24.38
C GLY A 78 9.47 13.06 -23.47
N ILE A 79 9.86 12.61 -22.29
CA ILE A 79 8.94 12.05 -21.30
C ILE A 79 7.96 13.09 -20.77
N ILE A 80 8.42 14.30 -20.43
CA ILE A 80 7.58 15.38 -19.89
C ILE A 80 6.69 16.00 -20.97
N ALA A 81 7.22 16.22 -22.18
CA ALA A 81 6.47 16.84 -23.28
C ALA A 81 5.39 15.92 -23.87
N SER A 82 5.49 14.62 -23.66
CA SER A 82 4.53 13.64 -24.16
C SER A 82 3.73 13.04 -23.02
N THR A 83 2.47 13.48 -22.87
CA THR A 83 1.53 12.90 -21.88
C THR A 83 1.46 11.38 -22.03
N SER A 84 1.44 10.87 -23.25
CA SER A 84 1.38 9.44 -23.53
C SER A 84 2.62 8.66 -23.03
N LEU A 85 3.81 9.24 -23.12
CA LEU A 85 5.04 8.59 -22.60
C LEU A 85 5.07 8.60 -21.07
N TYR A 86 4.72 9.74 -20.45
CA TYR A 86 4.65 9.82 -19.00
C TYR A 86 3.61 8.85 -18.43
N ASP A 87 2.41 8.80 -19.01
CA ASP A 87 1.34 7.88 -18.62
C ASP A 87 1.76 6.42 -18.78
N SER A 88 2.46 6.07 -19.87
CA SER A 88 2.87 4.69 -20.13
C SER A 88 4.03 4.25 -19.24
N TYR A 89 5.07 5.07 -19.11
CA TYR A 89 6.31 4.66 -18.42
C TYR A 89 6.32 4.98 -16.93
N VAL A 90 5.58 5.99 -16.46
CA VAL A 90 5.57 6.36 -15.05
C VAL A 90 4.24 5.98 -14.41
N GLN A 91 3.14 6.56 -14.87
CA GLN A 91 1.84 6.36 -14.24
C GLN A 91 1.37 4.90 -14.34
N THR A 92 1.35 4.33 -15.54
CA THR A 92 0.89 2.95 -15.75
C THR A 92 1.81 1.95 -15.06
N LEU A 93 3.12 2.18 -15.08
CA LEU A 93 4.08 1.30 -14.43
C LEU A 93 3.83 1.26 -12.91
N PHE A 94 3.83 2.40 -12.24
CA PHE A 94 3.76 2.45 -10.77
C PHE A 94 2.35 2.27 -10.21
N MET A 95 1.30 2.70 -10.94
CA MET A 95 -0.08 2.63 -10.45
C MET A 95 -0.85 1.38 -10.89
N LYS A 96 -0.46 0.73 -12.00
CA LYS A 96 -1.18 -0.43 -12.54
C LYS A 96 -0.30 -1.66 -12.70
N SER A 97 0.80 -1.56 -13.46
CA SER A 97 1.58 -2.74 -13.86
C SER A 97 2.32 -3.37 -12.69
N LEU A 98 2.98 -2.59 -11.84
CA LEU A 98 3.67 -3.11 -10.65
C LEU A 98 2.68 -3.72 -9.64
N PRO A 99 1.60 -3.04 -9.22
CA PRO A 99 0.63 -3.64 -8.31
C PRO A 99 -0.01 -4.92 -8.87
N SER A 100 -0.37 -4.95 -10.16
CA SER A 100 -0.96 -6.15 -10.78
C SER A 100 0.05 -7.30 -10.89
N PHE A 101 1.30 -7.02 -11.24
CA PHE A 101 2.38 -8.01 -11.27
C PHE A 101 2.63 -8.59 -9.87
N ILE A 102 2.71 -7.74 -8.86
CA ILE A 102 2.88 -8.15 -7.47
C ILE A 102 1.72 -9.04 -7.02
N ALA A 103 0.48 -8.61 -7.28
CA ALA A 103 -0.71 -9.37 -6.96
C ALA A 103 -0.72 -10.74 -7.65
N SER A 104 -0.40 -10.82 -8.95
CA SER A 104 -0.36 -12.07 -9.69
C SER A 104 0.74 -13.03 -9.20
N THR A 105 1.87 -12.49 -8.74
CA THR A 105 3.01 -13.31 -8.29
C THR A 105 2.78 -13.91 -6.91
N PHE A 106 2.21 -13.15 -5.97
CA PHE A 106 2.10 -13.57 -4.56
C PHE A 106 0.72 -14.10 -4.17
N SER A 107 -0.35 -13.81 -4.90
CA SER A 107 -1.69 -14.24 -4.51
C SER A 107 -2.06 -15.67 -4.94
N SER A 108 -1.14 -16.44 -5.51
CA SER A 108 -1.40 -17.83 -5.99
C SER A 108 -2.70 -17.95 -6.79
N GLY A 109 -3.10 -16.90 -7.51
CA GLY A 109 -4.32 -16.85 -8.32
C GLY A 109 -5.65 -16.77 -7.55
N LYS A 110 -5.64 -16.69 -6.21
CA LYS A 110 -6.89 -16.73 -5.42
C LYS A 110 -7.50 -15.36 -5.12
N THR A 111 -6.72 -14.29 -5.01
CA THR A 111 -7.26 -12.93 -4.80
C THR A 111 -6.29 -11.87 -5.31
N SER A 112 -6.63 -11.25 -6.41
CA SER A 112 -5.87 -10.11 -6.97
C SER A 112 -6.14 -8.78 -6.25
N ASN A 113 -7.07 -8.76 -5.27
CA ASN A 113 -7.55 -7.55 -4.62
C ASN A 113 -7.36 -7.63 -3.10
N ILE A 114 -6.41 -6.84 -2.56
CA ILE A 114 -6.07 -6.81 -1.13
C ILE A 114 -7.30 -6.47 -0.26
N PRO A 115 -8.10 -5.42 -0.54
CA PRO A 115 -9.31 -5.12 0.22
C PRO A 115 -10.28 -6.30 0.30
N GLN A 116 -10.52 -6.97 -0.80
CA GLN A 116 -11.39 -8.15 -0.86
C GLN A 116 -10.85 -9.32 -0.02
N SER A 117 -9.54 -9.52 -0.02
CA SER A 117 -8.90 -10.55 0.82
C SER A 117 -9.08 -10.27 2.30
N LEU A 118 -9.01 -9.00 2.71
CA LEU A 118 -9.24 -8.58 4.10
C LEU A 118 -10.69 -8.78 4.50
N ASP A 119 -11.65 -8.43 3.63
CA ASP A 119 -13.07 -8.66 3.87
C ASP A 119 -13.38 -10.16 4.00
N GLN A 120 -12.83 -11.00 3.13
CA GLN A 120 -12.98 -12.45 3.21
C GLN A 120 -12.41 -13.01 4.52
N THR A 121 -11.23 -12.55 4.91
CA THR A 121 -10.59 -12.97 6.16
C THR A 121 -11.43 -12.56 7.36
N PHE A 122 -11.97 -11.35 7.38
CA PHE A 122 -12.85 -10.87 8.42
C PHE A 122 -14.17 -11.66 8.47
N ASN A 123 -14.80 -11.88 7.31
CA ASN A 123 -16.05 -12.66 7.24
C ASN A 123 -15.86 -14.10 7.73
N ASN A 124 -14.76 -14.75 7.36
CA ASN A 124 -14.47 -16.11 7.83
C ASN A 124 -14.32 -16.16 9.36
N PHE A 125 -13.68 -15.16 9.93
CA PHE A 125 -13.52 -15.06 11.38
C PHE A 125 -14.84 -14.72 12.09
N TRP A 126 -15.64 -13.83 11.51
CA TRP A 126 -16.97 -13.50 12.02
C TRP A 126 -17.87 -14.75 12.08
N VAL A 127 -17.91 -15.52 11.00
CA VAL A 127 -18.70 -16.77 10.93
C VAL A 127 -18.21 -17.79 11.98
N ALA A 128 -16.91 -17.91 12.19
CA ALA A 128 -16.38 -18.78 13.24
C ALA A 128 -16.85 -18.34 14.63
N GLY A 129 -16.81 -17.05 14.96
CA GLY A 129 -17.32 -16.48 16.20
C GLY A 129 -18.82 -16.76 16.41
N GLU A 130 -19.61 -16.61 15.34
CA GLU A 130 -21.06 -16.87 15.37
C GLU A 130 -21.39 -18.35 15.62
N ILE A 131 -20.64 -19.27 15.02
CA ILE A 131 -20.79 -20.71 15.25
C ILE A 131 -20.55 -21.02 16.73
N ILE A 132 -19.49 -20.47 17.34
CA ILE A 132 -19.17 -20.66 18.75
C ILE A 132 -20.28 -20.10 19.65
N TYR A 133 -20.73 -18.88 19.38
CA TYR A 133 -21.78 -18.25 20.15
C TYR A 133 -23.08 -19.02 20.11
N ASN A 134 -23.50 -19.54 18.95
CA ASN A 134 -24.71 -20.33 18.79
C ASN A 134 -24.61 -21.68 19.48
N LYS A 135 -23.43 -22.30 19.51
CA LYS A 135 -23.18 -23.55 20.22
C LYS A 135 -23.26 -23.35 21.74
N ALA A 136 -22.68 -22.28 22.26
CA ALA A 136 -22.74 -21.96 23.69
C ALA A 136 -24.17 -21.67 24.17
N LYS A 137 -25.03 -21.12 23.32
CA LYS A 137 -26.43 -20.84 23.63
C LYS A 137 -27.31 -22.08 23.86
N CYS A 138 -26.85 -23.24 23.41
CA CYS A 138 -27.51 -24.54 23.63
C CYS A 138 -27.14 -25.18 24.97
N MET A 139 -26.22 -24.63 25.74
CA MET A 139 -25.86 -25.12 27.08
C MET A 139 -26.71 -24.45 28.16
N THR A 140 -27.19 -25.19 29.09
CA THR A 140 -28.25 -24.87 30.06
C THR A 140 -27.87 -23.85 31.16
N CYS A 141 -26.80 -23.10 31.05
CA CYS A 141 -26.34 -22.14 32.05
C CYS A 141 -26.66 -20.69 31.65
N VAL A 142 -27.33 -19.94 32.51
CA VAL A 142 -27.85 -18.59 32.22
C VAL A 142 -26.75 -17.49 32.16
N LEU A 143 -25.62 -17.67 32.86
CA LEU A 143 -24.54 -16.69 32.96
C LEU A 143 -23.39 -16.94 31.98
N GLU A 144 -23.09 -18.18 31.63
CA GLU A 144 -21.99 -18.55 30.73
C GLU A 144 -22.11 -17.96 29.32
N PRO A 145 -23.29 -17.93 28.65
CA PRO A 145 -23.38 -17.35 27.30
C PRO A 145 -23.13 -15.84 27.27
N TYR A 146 -23.36 -15.10 28.35
CA TYR A 146 -23.10 -13.66 28.42
C TYR A 146 -21.61 -13.34 28.49
N VAL A 147 -20.88 -14.04 29.35
CA VAL A 147 -19.41 -13.86 29.50
C VAL A 147 -18.73 -14.25 28.19
N LEU A 148 -19.14 -15.33 27.58
CA LEU A 148 -18.62 -15.85 26.32
C LEU A 148 -18.90 -14.92 25.15
N GLY A 149 -20.08 -14.30 25.11
CA GLY A 149 -20.41 -13.27 24.12
C GLY A 149 -19.46 -12.08 24.19
N ILE A 150 -19.16 -11.59 25.39
CA ILE A 150 -18.23 -10.46 25.60
C ILE A 150 -16.81 -10.84 25.17
N GLU A 151 -16.34 -12.05 25.49
CA GLU A 151 -15.02 -12.54 25.09
C GLU A 151 -14.88 -12.62 23.55
N ILE A 152 -15.89 -13.18 22.86
CA ILE A 152 -15.92 -13.25 21.40
C ILE A 152 -15.92 -11.87 20.79
N GLU A 153 -16.73 -10.93 21.29
CA GLU A 153 -16.77 -9.55 20.80
C GLU A 153 -15.42 -8.84 20.98
N LEU A 154 -14.76 -9.03 22.11
CA LEU A 154 -13.45 -8.46 22.38
C LEU A 154 -12.39 -8.98 21.40
N VAL A 155 -12.39 -10.29 21.16
CA VAL A 155 -11.48 -10.92 20.18
C VAL A 155 -11.76 -10.40 18.76
N LEU A 156 -13.05 -10.26 18.38
CA LEU A 156 -13.44 -9.69 17.09
C LEU A 156 -12.97 -8.24 16.91
N VAL A 157 -13.06 -7.42 17.96
CA VAL A 157 -12.59 -6.03 17.94
C VAL A 157 -11.08 -5.97 17.74
N VAL A 158 -10.31 -6.79 18.46
CA VAL A 158 -8.85 -6.86 18.27
C VAL A 158 -8.48 -7.29 16.86
N PHE A 159 -9.19 -8.29 16.35
CA PHE A 159 -9.00 -8.78 14.98
C PHE A 159 -9.31 -7.70 13.94
N PHE A 160 -10.43 -6.99 14.11
CA PHE A 160 -10.81 -5.89 13.23
C PHE A 160 -9.77 -4.75 13.24
N ILE A 161 -9.31 -4.33 14.41
CA ILE A 161 -8.28 -3.29 14.55
C ILE A 161 -7.00 -3.71 13.83
N ALA A 162 -6.58 -4.97 13.97
CA ALA A 162 -5.40 -5.49 13.31
C ALA A 162 -5.53 -5.45 11.79
N LEU A 163 -6.65 -5.89 11.22
CA LEU A 163 -6.92 -5.80 9.78
C LEU A 163 -7.01 -4.36 9.29
N ALA A 164 -7.62 -3.46 10.07
CA ALA A 164 -7.71 -2.05 9.76
C ALA A 164 -6.34 -1.38 9.69
N LEU A 165 -5.39 -1.76 10.55
CA LEU A 165 -4.00 -1.28 10.49
C LEU A 165 -3.30 -1.74 9.21
N VAL A 166 -3.45 -3.00 8.82
CA VAL A 166 -2.89 -3.51 7.56
C VAL A 166 -3.45 -2.74 6.37
N PHE A 167 -4.77 -2.53 6.35
CA PHE A 167 -5.45 -1.78 5.31
C PHE A 167 -5.01 -0.31 5.26
N ALA A 168 -4.83 0.33 6.41
CA ALA A 168 -4.35 1.71 6.50
C ALA A 168 -2.96 1.87 5.87
N VAL A 169 -2.01 0.96 6.16
CA VAL A 169 -0.67 1.02 5.57
C VAL A 169 -0.74 0.82 4.04
N TYR A 170 -1.59 -0.09 3.57
CA TYR A 170 -1.83 -0.27 2.13
C TYR A 170 -2.41 0.99 1.47
N LEU A 171 -3.42 1.61 2.07
CA LEU A 171 -4.01 2.87 1.55
C LEU A 171 -2.99 4.00 1.53
N ILE A 172 -2.19 4.15 2.57
CA ILE A 172 -1.13 5.17 2.63
C ILE A 172 -0.13 4.94 1.49
N ALA A 173 0.32 3.71 1.29
CA ALA A 173 1.28 3.39 0.22
C ALA A 173 0.73 3.71 -1.17
N THR A 174 -0.50 3.31 -1.47
CA THR A 174 -1.15 3.60 -2.77
C THR A 174 -1.39 5.09 -2.98
N THR A 175 -1.84 5.81 -1.94
CA THR A 175 -2.05 7.27 -1.99
C THR A 175 -0.75 8.01 -2.27
N LEU A 176 0.29 7.71 -1.51
CA LEU A 176 1.58 8.38 -1.67
C LEU A 176 2.20 8.09 -3.04
N THR A 177 2.06 6.86 -3.54
CA THR A 177 2.49 6.53 -4.90
C THR A 177 1.79 7.42 -5.92
N GLY A 178 0.46 7.54 -5.83
CA GLY A 178 -0.31 8.40 -6.71
C GLY A 178 0.10 9.87 -6.63
N LEU A 179 0.24 10.42 -5.43
CA LEU A 179 0.68 11.81 -5.24
C LEU A 179 2.08 12.06 -5.80
N LEU A 180 3.04 11.15 -5.56
CA LEU A 180 4.38 11.27 -6.10
C LEU A 180 4.40 11.20 -7.64
N VAL A 181 3.55 10.35 -8.23
CA VAL A 181 3.39 10.29 -9.69
C VAL A 181 2.82 11.62 -10.20
N ALA A 182 1.82 12.20 -9.53
CA ALA A 182 1.21 13.47 -9.97
C ALA A 182 2.19 14.64 -9.97
N ILE A 183 3.08 14.75 -8.97
CA ILE A 183 4.09 15.83 -8.91
C ILE A 183 5.36 15.54 -9.72
N GLY A 184 5.49 14.32 -10.23
CA GLY A 184 6.67 13.84 -10.95
C GLY A 184 7.14 14.76 -12.10
N PRO A 185 6.24 15.26 -12.97
CA PRO A 185 6.63 16.15 -14.08
C PRO A 185 7.43 17.38 -13.64
N PHE A 186 7.05 17.99 -12.50
CA PHE A 186 7.77 19.14 -11.96
C PHE A 186 9.14 18.74 -11.40
N LEU A 187 9.24 17.58 -10.77
CA LEU A 187 10.49 17.11 -10.18
C LEU A 187 11.49 16.67 -11.24
N LEU A 188 11.02 16.11 -12.36
CA LEU A 188 11.86 15.70 -13.49
C LEU A 188 12.59 16.89 -14.14
N ILE A 189 12.05 18.12 -14.07
CA ILE A 189 12.73 19.35 -14.53
C ILE A 189 14.07 19.52 -13.80
N GLY A 190 14.18 19.03 -12.57
CA GLY A 190 15.42 19.07 -11.79
C GLY A 190 16.62 18.34 -12.43
N TYR A 191 16.40 17.42 -13.38
CA TYR A 191 17.50 16.80 -14.13
C TYR A 191 18.25 17.76 -15.07
N LEU A 192 17.65 18.91 -15.40
CA LEU A 192 18.26 19.91 -16.28
C LEU A 192 19.57 20.47 -15.70
N PHE A 193 19.65 20.64 -14.40
CA PHE A 193 20.80 21.28 -13.75
C PHE A 193 21.48 20.32 -12.77
N GLU A 194 22.80 20.31 -12.78
CA GLU A 194 23.64 19.50 -11.86
C GLU A 194 23.29 19.77 -10.39
N ALA A 195 23.01 21.03 -10.04
CA ALA A 195 22.68 21.43 -8.67
C ALA A 195 21.37 20.85 -8.16
N THR A 196 20.41 20.55 -9.05
CA THR A 196 19.07 20.06 -8.68
C THR A 196 18.84 18.60 -9.03
N LYS A 197 19.81 17.95 -9.69
CA LYS A 197 19.74 16.53 -10.10
C LYS A 197 19.38 15.57 -8.98
N GLY A 198 19.80 15.84 -7.74
CA GLY A 198 19.49 15.02 -6.60
C GLY A 198 17.98 15.00 -6.21
N ILE A 199 17.17 15.96 -6.70
CA ILE A 199 15.73 15.99 -6.40
C ILE A 199 14.97 14.87 -7.12
N PRO A 200 15.04 14.73 -8.46
CA PRO A 200 14.39 13.63 -9.16
C PRO A 200 14.98 12.26 -8.82
N GLU A 201 16.26 12.16 -8.49
CA GLU A 201 16.86 10.90 -8.04
C GLU A 201 16.24 10.42 -6.72
N ARG A 202 16.05 11.32 -5.74
CA ARG A 202 15.37 11.00 -4.47
C ARG A 202 13.90 10.69 -4.68
N TRP A 203 13.23 11.39 -5.58
CA TRP A 203 11.84 11.12 -5.94
C TRP A 203 11.67 9.72 -6.53
N LEU A 204 12.54 9.33 -7.47
CA LEU A 204 12.52 7.99 -8.06
C LEU A 204 12.81 6.91 -6.99
N GLY A 205 13.78 7.15 -6.12
CA GLY A 205 14.06 6.25 -4.99
C GLY A 205 12.84 6.06 -4.08
N LYS A 206 12.07 7.12 -3.82
CA LYS A 206 10.83 7.01 -3.04
C LYS A 206 9.74 6.23 -3.76
N LEU A 207 9.57 6.42 -5.07
CA LEU A 207 8.62 5.62 -5.86
C LEU A 207 8.98 4.13 -5.83
N ILE A 208 10.25 3.80 -5.98
CA ILE A 208 10.75 2.42 -5.86
C ILE A 208 10.50 1.89 -4.44
N GLY A 209 10.79 2.68 -3.41
CA GLY A 209 10.54 2.30 -2.01
C GLY A 209 9.06 2.00 -1.75
N LEU A 210 8.12 2.80 -2.28
CA LEU A 210 6.69 2.54 -2.17
C LEU A 210 6.25 1.30 -2.96
N ALA A 211 6.83 1.06 -4.13
CA ALA A 211 6.58 -0.17 -4.89
C ALA A 211 7.04 -1.41 -4.11
N ILE A 212 8.21 -1.34 -3.46
CA ILE A 212 8.71 -2.40 -2.57
C ILE A 212 7.78 -2.58 -1.36
N LEU A 213 7.27 -1.48 -0.78
CA LEU A 213 6.31 -1.55 0.32
C LEU A 213 5.03 -2.29 -0.09
N LEU A 214 4.46 -1.95 -1.24
CA LEU A 214 3.27 -2.65 -1.78
C LEU A 214 3.55 -4.14 -2.01
N LEU A 215 4.73 -4.49 -2.51
CA LEU A 215 5.18 -5.86 -2.67
C LEU A 215 5.24 -6.60 -1.32
N LEU A 216 5.86 -6.01 -0.33
CA LEU A 216 6.00 -6.61 1.01
C LEU A 216 4.64 -6.79 1.69
N ILE A 217 3.74 -5.81 1.60
CA ILE A 217 2.38 -5.91 2.16
C ILE A 217 1.62 -7.04 1.46
N THR A 218 1.67 -7.12 0.13
CA THR A 218 0.97 -8.15 -0.64
C THR A 218 1.49 -9.54 -0.32
N ALA A 219 2.82 -9.70 -0.24
CA ALA A 219 3.45 -10.96 0.14
C ALA A 219 3.07 -11.37 1.58
N LEU A 220 3.13 -10.44 2.54
CA LEU A 220 2.73 -10.70 3.92
C LEU A 220 1.27 -11.13 4.01
N LEU A 221 0.37 -10.42 3.32
CA LEU A 221 -1.06 -10.76 3.30
C LEU A 221 -1.32 -12.12 2.66
N SER A 222 -0.63 -12.46 1.58
CA SER A 222 -0.76 -13.78 0.95
C SER A 222 -0.36 -14.90 1.90
N LEU A 223 0.75 -14.74 2.62
CA LEU A 223 1.20 -15.69 3.63
C LEU A 223 0.22 -15.78 4.82
N PHE A 224 -0.26 -14.61 5.27
CA PHE A 224 -1.24 -14.53 6.35
C PHE A 224 -2.57 -15.20 5.99
N THR A 225 -3.16 -14.87 4.84
CA THR A 225 -4.43 -15.44 4.39
C THR A 225 -4.32 -16.93 4.09
N GLY A 226 -3.19 -17.39 3.53
CA GLY A 226 -2.90 -18.82 3.33
C GLY A 226 -2.84 -19.58 4.65
N GLY A 227 -2.01 -19.12 5.58
CA GLY A 227 -1.89 -19.72 6.91
C GLY A 227 -3.19 -19.68 7.70
N MET A 228 -3.98 -18.60 7.60
CA MET A 228 -5.28 -18.49 8.23
C MET A 228 -6.30 -19.48 7.66
N THR A 229 -6.34 -19.62 6.33
CA THR A 229 -7.26 -20.58 5.69
C THR A 229 -6.93 -22.00 6.07
N ASP A 230 -5.66 -22.37 6.11
CA ASP A 230 -5.21 -23.71 6.51
C ASP A 230 -5.50 -23.97 7.99
N PHE A 231 -5.29 -22.98 8.86
CA PHE A 231 -5.60 -23.08 10.27
C PHE A 231 -7.12 -23.23 10.51
N LEU A 232 -7.93 -22.38 9.90
CA LEU A 232 -9.40 -22.45 10.00
C LEU A 232 -9.92 -23.79 9.47
N SER A 233 -9.45 -24.28 8.33
CA SER A 233 -9.90 -25.54 7.75
C SER A 233 -9.51 -26.75 8.63
N SER A 234 -8.32 -26.75 9.22
CA SER A 234 -7.82 -27.85 10.03
C SER A 234 -8.42 -27.89 11.44
N LYS A 235 -8.58 -26.73 12.07
CA LYS A 235 -9.02 -26.63 13.48
C LYS A 235 -10.53 -26.40 13.63
N VAL A 236 -11.12 -25.54 12.78
CA VAL A 236 -12.54 -25.18 12.86
C VAL A 236 -13.43 -26.30 12.31
N SER A 237 -13.07 -26.85 11.15
CA SER A 237 -13.90 -27.88 10.50
C SER A 237 -13.93 -29.22 11.24
N ALA A 238 -12.81 -29.66 11.83
CA ALA A 238 -12.70 -30.96 12.48
C ALA A 238 -13.01 -30.92 13.98
N THR A 239 -12.67 -29.84 14.67
CA THR A 239 -12.67 -29.76 16.14
C THR A 239 -13.91 -29.07 16.70
N PHE A 240 -14.52 -28.14 15.95
CA PHE A 240 -15.62 -27.30 16.42
C PHE A 240 -16.93 -28.07 16.65
N THR A 241 -17.12 -29.24 16.06
CA THR A 241 -18.33 -30.07 16.28
C THR A 241 -18.28 -30.88 17.55
N ALA A 242 -17.10 -31.12 18.12
CA ALA A 242 -16.91 -32.07 19.25
C ALA A 242 -16.19 -31.47 20.48
N ALA A 243 -15.56 -30.28 20.35
CA ALA A 243 -14.76 -29.69 21.43
C ALA A 243 -15.61 -28.94 22.46
N PRO A 244 -15.17 -28.88 23.76
CA PRO A 244 -15.75 -27.98 24.74
C PRO A 244 -15.55 -26.50 24.31
N VAL A 245 -16.52 -25.63 24.63
CA VAL A 245 -16.56 -24.20 24.28
C VAL A 245 -15.27 -23.46 24.68
N GLN A 246 -14.67 -23.80 25.80
CA GLN A 246 -13.41 -23.20 26.24
C GLN A 246 -12.24 -23.45 25.26
N THR A 247 -12.18 -24.61 24.63
CA THR A 247 -11.16 -24.89 23.60
C THR A 247 -11.36 -24.06 22.37
N GLU A 248 -12.61 -23.74 22.01
CA GLU A 248 -12.96 -22.92 20.87
C GLU A 248 -12.59 -21.45 21.07
N ILE A 249 -12.74 -20.94 22.31
CA ILE A 249 -12.29 -19.57 22.66
C ILE A 249 -10.76 -19.45 22.57
N ILE A 250 -10.04 -20.47 23.04
CA ILE A 250 -8.58 -20.50 22.94
C ILE A 250 -8.15 -20.43 21.48
N ILE A 251 -8.80 -21.17 20.59
CA ILE A 251 -8.53 -21.15 19.14
C ILE A 251 -8.80 -19.75 18.54
N LEU A 252 -9.89 -19.08 18.93
CA LEU A 252 -10.15 -17.70 18.51
C LEU A 252 -9.07 -16.74 19.03
N GLY A 253 -8.63 -16.91 20.26
CA GLY A 253 -7.53 -16.14 20.84
C GLY A 253 -6.20 -16.35 20.10
N GLU A 254 -5.89 -17.58 19.70
CA GLU A 254 -4.71 -17.87 18.86
C GLU A 254 -4.78 -17.18 17.50
N ILE A 255 -5.95 -17.16 16.86
CA ILE A 255 -6.17 -16.45 15.60
C ILE A 255 -5.99 -14.94 15.78
N ALA A 256 -6.58 -14.37 16.84
CA ALA A 256 -6.44 -12.95 17.13
C ALA A 256 -4.99 -12.56 17.42
N ALA A 257 -4.26 -13.39 18.17
CA ALA A 257 -2.84 -13.18 18.45
C ALA A 257 -1.99 -13.24 17.17
N TYR A 258 -2.23 -14.23 16.30
CA TYR A 258 -1.55 -14.35 15.00
C TYR A 258 -1.80 -13.11 14.12
N THR A 259 -3.04 -12.62 14.08
CA THR A 259 -3.41 -11.42 13.33
C THR A 259 -2.78 -10.16 13.93
N ALA A 260 -2.74 -10.04 15.26
CA ALA A 260 -2.08 -8.92 15.93
C ALA A 260 -0.57 -8.89 15.64
N ILE A 261 0.11 -10.02 15.63
CA ILE A 261 1.51 -10.15 15.25
C ILE A 261 1.70 -9.71 13.79
N THR A 262 0.83 -10.15 12.88
CA THR A 262 0.87 -9.75 11.46
C THR A 262 0.68 -8.25 11.28
N ALA A 263 -0.25 -7.64 12.02
CA ALA A 263 -0.43 -6.19 12.04
C ALA A 263 0.81 -5.46 12.55
N PHE A 264 1.45 -5.98 13.60
CA PHE A 264 2.68 -5.41 14.12
C PHE A 264 3.83 -5.47 13.12
N ILE A 265 3.99 -6.61 12.43
CA ILE A 265 4.96 -6.74 11.32
C ILE A 265 4.65 -5.72 10.23
N THR A 266 3.36 -5.55 9.86
CA THR A 266 2.95 -4.60 8.82
C THR A 266 3.36 -3.15 9.13
N ILE A 267 3.31 -2.74 10.39
CA ILE A 267 3.75 -1.40 10.83
C ILE A 267 5.26 -1.20 10.62
N MET A 268 6.05 -2.27 10.66
CA MET A 268 7.50 -2.20 10.44
C MET A 268 7.88 -2.18 8.95
N LEU A 269 7.02 -2.65 8.04
CA LEU A 269 7.31 -2.75 6.61
C LEU A 269 7.69 -1.42 5.95
N PRO A 270 7.07 -0.26 6.25
CA PRO A 270 7.44 1.01 5.65
C PRO A 270 8.91 1.40 5.91
N GLY A 271 9.42 1.12 7.12
CA GLY A 271 10.84 1.36 7.45
C GLY A 271 11.78 0.49 6.62
N ILE A 272 11.46 -0.79 6.48
CA ILE A 272 12.23 -1.74 5.66
C ILE A 272 12.21 -1.32 4.19
N ALA A 273 11.04 -0.99 3.66
CA ALA A 273 10.89 -0.57 2.27
C ALA A 273 11.63 0.75 1.98
N ALA A 274 11.60 1.70 2.91
CA ALA A 274 12.33 2.96 2.80
C ALA A 274 13.85 2.73 2.80
N TYR A 275 14.34 1.85 3.64
CA TYR A 275 15.77 1.48 3.68
C TYR A 275 16.24 0.88 2.35
N ILE A 276 15.49 -0.05 1.78
CA ILE A 276 15.82 -0.71 0.50
C ILE A 276 15.71 0.29 -0.67
N GLY A 277 14.67 1.13 -0.68
CA GLY A 277 14.43 2.12 -1.74
C GLY A 277 15.35 3.35 -1.70
N GLY A 278 16.30 3.43 -0.74
CA GLY A 278 17.19 4.59 -0.57
C GLY A 278 16.44 5.88 -0.19
N GLY A 279 15.23 5.76 0.34
CA GLY A 279 14.33 6.86 0.69
C GLY A 279 14.38 7.24 2.17
N VAL A 280 13.79 8.39 2.49
CA VAL A 280 13.65 8.90 3.86
C VAL A 280 12.76 7.95 4.68
N ASP A 281 13.18 7.63 5.89
CA ASP A 281 12.42 6.83 6.84
C ASP A 281 10.99 7.35 7.03
N PHE A 282 10.00 6.51 6.73
CA PHE A 282 8.65 6.70 7.23
C PHE A 282 8.65 6.36 8.72
N ASN A 283 8.97 7.34 9.54
CA ASN A 283 8.98 7.15 10.98
C ASN A 283 7.55 7.18 11.54
N ILE A 284 6.83 6.08 11.34
CA ILE A 284 5.49 5.87 11.94
C ILE A 284 5.62 5.81 13.47
N SER A 285 6.77 5.43 14.02
CA SER A 285 7.00 5.41 15.46
C SER A 285 6.84 6.79 16.11
N GLY A 286 7.08 7.87 15.35
CA GLY A 286 6.81 9.23 15.80
C GLY A 286 5.32 9.55 15.96
N ILE A 287 4.46 8.90 15.22
CA ILE A 287 2.99 9.08 15.26
C ILE A 287 2.39 8.20 16.37
N VAL A 288 2.94 7.03 16.60
CA VAL A 288 2.43 6.06 17.58
C VAL A 288 2.95 6.34 19.00
N ASN A 289 3.98 7.16 19.15
CA ASN A 289 4.53 7.49 20.47
C ASN A 289 3.77 8.67 21.11
N PRO A 290 2.93 8.44 22.15
CA PRO A 290 2.15 9.48 22.81
C PRO A 290 2.99 10.60 23.40
N ALA A 291 4.26 10.33 23.73
CA ALA A 291 5.19 11.34 24.28
C ALA A 291 5.53 12.47 23.30
N ASN A 292 5.31 12.26 22.00
CA ASN A 292 5.57 13.28 20.97
C ASN A 292 4.36 14.18 20.67
N TRP A 293 3.18 13.86 21.21
CA TRP A 293 1.95 14.64 20.99
C TRP A 293 1.85 15.89 21.86
N PHE A 294 2.71 16.01 22.87
CA PHE A 294 2.70 17.09 23.85
C PHE A 294 4.00 17.93 23.85
N LYS A 295 4.82 17.82 22.82
CA LYS A 295 5.94 18.72 22.53
C LYS A 295 5.60 19.63 21.36
#